data_cd63e53e6432116706dd97be84825900
#
_entry.id   cd63e53e6432116706dd97be84825900
#
_cell.length_a   1.000
_cell.length_b   1.000
_cell.length_c   1.000
_cell.angle_alpha   90.00
_cell.angle_beta   90.00
_cell.angle_gamma   90.00
#
_symmetry.space_group_name_H-M   'P 1'
#
loop_
_entity.id
_entity.type
_entity.pdbx_description
1 polymer ?
#
loop_
_entity_poly.entity_id
_entity_poly.type
_entity_poly.pdbx_seq_one_letter_code
_entity_poly.pdbx_strand_id
1 'polypeptide(L)'
;MKVVKLTDVVEFSPEKLKKISLFDTDNFFCDLYCLEPGQSQKVHSHGGSDKVYLVLKGRGMVTVGIEEKELGPDEITIAPAGEDHGVFNHTQDKLVILVFMAPKP
;
A
#
# COMPACT_ATOMS: atom_id res chain seq x y z
N MET A 1 24.69 -5.84 -1.75
CA MET A 1 23.66 -4.87 -1.34
C MET A 1 22.63 -4.78 -2.46
N LYS A 2 21.34 -4.92 -2.13
CA LYS A 2 20.26 -4.72 -3.11
C LYS A 2 19.75 -3.29 -2.97
N VAL A 3 19.77 -2.54 -4.06
CA VAL A 3 19.25 -1.17 -4.10
C VAL A 3 18.20 -1.09 -5.20
N VAL A 4 17.05 -0.52 -4.88
CA VAL A 4 15.96 -0.31 -5.84
C VAL A 4 15.68 1.18 -5.94
N LYS A 5 15.74 1.72 -7.15
CA LYS A 5 15.29 3.08 -7.42
C LYS A 5 13.80 3.03 -7.74
N LEU A 6 12.98 3.59 -6.86
CA LEU A 6 11.52 3.44 -6.96
C LEU A 6 10.96 3.92 -8.30
N THR A 7 11.49 5.02 -8.83
CA THR A 7 11.03 5.55 -10.12
C THR A 7 11.29 4.60 -11.29
N ASP A 8 12.24 3.68 -11.15
CA ASP A 8 12.54 2.70 -12.19
C ASP A 8 11.57 1.52 -12.21
N VAL A 9 10.87 1.28 -11.10
CA VAL A 9 9.99 0.10 -10.96
C VAL A 9 8.51 0.43 -10.89
N VAL A 10 8.14 1.71 -10.76
CA VAL A 10 6.73 2.13 -10.77
C VAL A 10 6.09 1.67 -12.07
N GLU A 11 4.98 0.95 -11.94
CA GLU A 11 4.26 0.40 -13.09
C GLU A 11 2.78 0.29 -12.74
N PHE A 12 1.93 0.73 -13.67
CA PHE A 12 0.48 0.70 -13.49
C PHE A 12 -0.16 -0.28 -14.48
N SER A 13 -1.30 -0.83 -14.08
CA SER A 13 -2.11 -1.69 -14.96
C SER A 13 -3.50 -1.06 -15.11
N PRO A 14 -4.08 -1.05 -16.33
CA PRO A 14 -5.43 -0.54 -16.52
C PRO A 14 -6.50 -1.43 -15.90
N GLU A 15 -6.18 -2.67 -15.55
CA GLU A 15 -7.16 -3.64 -15.09
C GLU A 15 -7.34 -3.66 -13.57
N LYS A 16 -6.24 -3.52 -12.83
CA LYS A 16 -6.24 -3.54 -11.35
C LYS A 16 -4.96 -2.95 -10.80
N LEU A 17 -4.94 -2.66 -9.50
CA LEU A 17 -3.72 -2.18 -8.85
C LEU A 17 -2.57 -3.15 -9.11
N LYS A 18 -1.38 -2.60 -9.23
CA LYS A 18 -0.17 -3.41 -9.39
C LYS A 18 0.62 -3.39 -8.08
N LYS A 19 0.98 -4.58 -7.62
CA LYS A 19 1.84 -4.76 -6.44
C LYS A 19 3.22 -5.18 -6.93
N ILE A 20 4.22 -4.37 -6.64
CA ILE A 20 5.60 -4.63 -7.06
C ILE A 20 6.40 -4.99 -5.84
N SER A 21 6.95 -6.20 -5.82
CA SER A 21 7.80 -6.63 -4.71
C SER A 21 9.15 -5.92 -4.77
N LEU A 22 9.49 -5.22 -3.71
CA LEU A 22 10.80 -4.58 -3.56
C LEU A 22 11.73 -5.52 -2.79
N PHE A 23 11.28 -5.97 -1.63
CA PHE A 23 12.01 -6.90 -0.77
C PHE A 23 11.05 -7.92 -0.19
N ASP A 24 11.46 -9.18 -0.19
CA ASP A 24 10.67 -10.27 0.34
C ASP A 24 11.61 -11.22 1.07
N THR A 25 11.45 -11.35 2.38
CA THR A 25 12.26 -12.20 3.24
C THR A 25 11.35 -13.09 4.08
N ASP A 26 11.94 -13.94 4.90
CA ASP A 26 11.16 -14.78 5.84
C ASP A 26 10.48 -13.96 6.93
N ASN A 27 10.96 -12.73 7.18
CA ASN A 27 10.48 -11.88 8.28
C ASN A 27 9.42 -10.89 7.85
N PHE A 28 9.49 -10.39 6.60
CA PHE A 28 8.58 -9.34 6.13
C PHE A 28 8.57 -9.29 4.60
N PHE A 29 7.60 -8.56 4.07
CA PHE A 29 7.69 -8.09 2.68
C PHE A 29 7.52 -6.57 2.63
N CYS A 30 8.11 -5.97 1.59
CA CYS A 30 8.02 -4.55 1.30
C CYS A 30 7.65 -4.40 -0.18
N ASP A 31 6.48 -3.83 -0.43
CA ASP A 31 5.90 -3.70 -1.77
C ASP A 31 5.67 -2.25 -2.14
N LEU A 32 5.62 -2.01 -3.42
CA LEU A 32 5.12 -0.76 -3.99
C LEU A 32 3.74 -1.03 -4.58
N TYR A 33 2.73 -0.31 -4.13
CA TYR A 33 1.38 -0.38 -4.70
C TYR A 33 1.20 0.78 -5.66
N CYS A 34 0.82 0.47 -6.89
CA CYS A 34 0.57 1.47 -7.93
C CYS A 34 -0.89 1.34 -8.35
N LEU A 35 -1.66 2.41 -8.12
CA LEU A 35 -3.10 2.43 -8.37
C LEU A 35 -3.46 3.53 -9.36
N GLU A 36 -4.11 3.13 -10.45
CA GLU A 36 -4.79 4.06 -11.35
C GLU A 36 -6.06 4.59 -10.67
N PRO A 37 -6.64 5.69 -11.15
CA PRO A 37 -7.94 6.17 -10.63
C PRO A 37 -8.99 5.06 -10.57
N GLY A 38 -9.68 4.97 -9.44
CA GLY A 38 -10.76 3.99 -9.22
C GLY A 38 -10.30 2.60 -8.78
N GLN A 39 -9.01 2.34 -8.77
CA GLN A 39 -8.49 1.05 -8.32
C GLN A 39 -8.37 1.00 -6.80
N SER A 40 -8.45 -0.22 -6.26
CA SER A 40 -8.43 -0.41 -4.82
C SER A 40 -7.77 -1.73 -4.44
N GLN A 41 -7.26 -1.76 -3.21
CA GLN A 41 -7.06 -2.99 -2.47
C GLN A 41 -8.27 -3.13 -1.55
N LYS A 42 -9.03 -4.21 -1.72
CA LYS A 42 -10.25 -4.44 -0.91
C LYS A 42 -9.91 -4.50 0.57
N VAL A 43 -10.82 -3.96 1.38
CA VAL A 43 -10.69 -4.05 2.83
C VAL A 43 -10.72 -5.52 3.26
N HIS A 44 -9.72 -5.91 4.03
CA HIS A 44 -9.56 -7.25 4.57
C HIS A 44 -8.69 -7.18 5.83
N SER A 45 -8.52 -8.29 6.53
CA SER A 45 -7.69 -8.35 7.73
C SER A 45 -6.73 -9.53 7.69
N HIS A 46 -5.60 -9.37 8.40
CA HIS A 46 -4.61 -10.41 8.63
C HIS A 46 -4.36 -10.52 10.13
N GLY A 47 -4.51 -11.73 10.67
CA GLY A 47 -4.51 -11.94 12.11
C GLY A 47 -3.18 -11.76 12.82
N GLY A 48 -2.06 -11.88 12.15
CA GLY A 48 -0.75 -11.92 12.80
C GLY A 48 0.25 -10.87 12.34
N SER A 49 -0.13 -9.95 11.48
CA SER A 49 0.82 -9.01 10.86
C SER A 49 0.33 -7.58 10.97
N ASP A 50 1.27 -6.68 11.30
CA ASP A 50 1.05 -5.25 11.18
C ASP A 50 1.34 -4.82 9.75
N LYS A 51 0.60 -3.85 9.23
CA LYS A 51 0.77 -3.33 7.88
C LYS A 51 0.92 -1.83 7.89
N VAL A 52 1.98 -1.34 7.23
CA VAL A 52 2.26 0.09 7.12
C VAL A 52 1.97 0.55 5.70
N TYR A 53 1.33 1.70 5.58
CA TYR A 53 1.11 2.39 4.32
C TYR A 53 1.80 3.75 4.37
N LEU A 54 2.68 4.02 3.42
CA LEU A 54 3.31 5.34 3.24
C LEU A 54 2.98 5.83 1.83
N VAL A 55 2.23 6.91 1.73
CA VAL A 55 1.91 7.50 0.43
C VAL A 55 3.13 8.25 -0.09
N LEU A 56 3.57 7.89 -1.31
CA LEU A 56 4.70 8.52 -1.98
C LEU A 56 4.25 9.55 -3.00
N LYS A 57 3.16 9.28 -3.71
CA LYS A 57 2.65 10.14 -4.79
C LYS A 57 1.15 10.01 -4.88
N GLY A 58 0.48 11.13 -5.08
CA GLY A 58 -0.98 11.16 -5.19
C GLY A 58 -1.65 11.16 -3.84
N ARG A 59 -2.95 10.90 -3.81
CA ARG A 59 -3.78 10.84 -2.60
C ARG A 59 -4.66 9.61 -2.67
N GLY A 60 -4.86 8.96 -1.53
CA GLY A 60 -5.69 7.77 -1.45
C GLY A 60 -6.52 7.73 -0.18
N MET A 61 -7.66 7.06 -0.25
CA MET A 61 -8.51 6.80 0.90
C MET A 61 -8.08 5.52 1.56
N VAL A 62 -7.58 5.61 2.79
CA VAL A 62 -7.07 4.46 3.54
C VAL A 62 -8.06 4.10 4.64
N THR A 63 -8.37 2.81 4.73
CA THR A 63 -9.23 2.26 5.78
C THR A 63 -8.37 1.49 6.77
N VAL A 64 -8.52 1.79 8.06
CA VAL A 64 -7.93 1.01 9.16
C VAL A 64 -9.00 0.85 10.25
N GLY A 65 -9.39 -0.38 10.52
CA GLY A 65 -10.48 -0.66 11.44
C GLY A 65 -11.79 -0.05 10.92
N ILE A 66 -12.40 0.77 11.74
CA ILE A 66 -13.63 1.50 11.38
C ILE A 66 -13.36 2.91 10.86
N GLU A 67 -12.10 3.32 10.82
CA GLU A 67 -11.70 4.64 10.37
C GLU A 67 -11.37 4.64 8.89
N GLU A 68 -11.71 5.74 8.23
CA GLU A 68 -11.35 5.96 6.84
C GLU A 68 -10.82 7.38 6.72
N LYS A 69 -9.63 7.55 6.12
CA LYS A 69 -8.99 8.85 6.02
C LYS A 69 -8.23 8.99 4.71
N GLU A 70 -8.31 10.18 4.11
CA GLU A 70 -7.49 10.51 2.96
C GLU A 70 -6.05 10.78 3.40
N LEU A 71 -5.10 10.11 2.76
CA LEU A 71 -3.67 10.33 2.94
C LEU A 71 -3.06 10.88 1.66
N GLY A 72 -2.11 11.78 1.80
CA GLY A 72 -1.34 12.35 0.70
C GLY A 72 0.16 12.08 0.86
N PRO A 73 1.00 12.68 -0.02
CA PRO A 73 2.44 12.44 -0.03
C PRO A 73 3.08 12.64 1.34
N ASP A 74 3.97 11.72 1.69
CA ASP A 74 4.72 11.72 2.96
C ASP A 74 3.87 11.45 4.21
N GLU A 75 2.60 11.10 4.04
CA GLU A 75 1.77 10.65 5.15
C GLU A 75 1.82 9.13 5.28
N ILE A 76 1.89 8.67 6.53
CA ILE A 76 2.09 7.28 6.87
C ILE A 76 1.08 6.85 7.93
N THR A 77 0.58 5.62 7.82
CA THR A 77 -0.28 5.02 8.84
C THR A 77 0.03 3.55 9.02
N ILE A 78 -0.46 2.99 10.10
CA ILE A 78 -0.32 1.57 10.41
C ILE A 78 -1.70 0.95 10.62
N ALA A 79 -1.89 -0.24 10.06
CA ALA A 79 -2.99 -1.13 10.40
C ALA A 79 -2.44 -2.21 11.32
N PRO A 80 -2.75 -2.16 12.62
CA PRO A 80 -2.32 -3.20 13.56
C PRO A 80 -2.88 -4.56 13.19
N ALA A 81 -2.16 -5.61 13.59
CA ALA A 81 -2.59 -6.99 13.36
C ALA A 81 -4.05 -7.21 13.79
N GLY A 82 -4.83 -7.86 12.95
CA GLY A 82 -6.24 -8.14 13.19
C GLY A 82 -7.21 -7.04 12.78
N GLU A 83 -6.73 -5.83 12.54
CA GLU A 83 -7.60 -4.73 12.08
C GLU A 83 -7.85 -4.83 10.58
N ASP A 84 -9.07 -4.50 10.16
CA ASP A 84 -9.39 -4.36 8.75
C ASP A 84 -8.54 -3.26 8.12
N HIS A 85 -8.11 -3.45 6.89
CA HIS A 85 -7.35 -2.44 6.17
C HIS A 85 -7.57 -2.55 4.66
N GLY A 86 -7.45 -1.41 4.00
CA GLY A 86 -7.55 -1.32 2.55
C GLY A 86 -7.22 0.07 2.06
N VAL A 87 -7.13 0.23 0.76
CA VAL A 87 -6.86 1.52 0.12
C VAL A 87 -7.66 1.64 -1.16
N PHE A 88 -8.14 2.85 -1.43
CA PHE A 88 -8.90 3.17 -2.64
C PHE A 88 -8.37 4.46 -3.25
N ASN A 89 -8.04 4.44 -4.53
CA ASN A 89 -7.70 5.65 -5.26
C ASN A 89 -8.99 6.32 -5.74
N HIS A 90 -9.47 7.26 -4.93
CA HIS A 90 -10.70 8.01 -5.19
C HIS A 90 -10.48 9.24 -6.05
N THR A 91 -9.24 9.48 -6.49
CA THR A 91 -8.87 10.69 -7.25
C THR A 91 -8.76 10.41 -8.74
N GLN A 92 -8.50 11.44 -9.52
CA GLN A 92 -8.25 11.34 -10.96
C GLN A 92 -6.75 11.18 -11.28
N ASP A 93 -5.90 11.15 -10.25
CA ASP A 93 -4.45 11.05 -10.42
C ASP A 93 -3.95 9.68 -9.99
N LYS A 94 -2.76 9.32 -10.45
CA LYS A 94 -2.09 8.07 -10.06
C LYS A 94 -1.67 8.12 -8.60
N LEU A 95 -1.76 6.98 -7.92
CA LEU A 95 -1.42 6.82 -6.52
C LEU A 95 -0.31 5.79 -6.38
N VAL A 96 0.75 6.14 -5.67
CA VAL A 96 1.88 5.24 -5.36
C VAL A 96 2.06 5.18 -3.86
N ILE A 97 2.04 3.96 -3.32
CA ILE A 97 2.14 3.71 -1.87
C ILE A 97 3.22 2.67 -1.61
N LEU A 98 4.11 2.98 -0.66
CA LEU A 98 5.02 1.99 -0.11
C LEU A 98 4.28 1.21 0.98
N VAL A 99 4.30 -0.11 0.86
CA VAL A 99 3.61 -1.00 1.79
C VAL A 99 4.60 -1.95 2.41
N PHE A 100 4.50 -2.10 3.70
CA PHE A 100 5.40 -2.92 4.49
C PHE A 100 4.55 -3.77 5.44
N MET A 101 4.81 -5.06 5.53
CA MET A 101 4.05 -5.97 6.39
C MET A 101 4.98 -6.90 7.15
N ALA A 102 4.82 -6.94 8.46
CA ALA A 102 5.64 -7.77 9.34
C ALA A 102 4.85 -8.21 10.58
N PRO A 103 5.11 -9.41 11.10
CA PRO A 103 5.85 -10.49 10.44
C PRO A 103 5.16 -10.90 9.14
N LYS A 104 5.89 -11.57 8.28
CA LYS A 104 5.33 -12.04 7.00
C LYS A 104 4.16 -13.00 7.26
N PRO A 105 2.98 -12.73 6.65
CA PRO A 105 1.81 -13.57 6.85
C PRO A 105 1.95 -14.93 6.16
#